data_e38f2d2a5a43c807779371421132affb
#
_entry.id   e38f2d2a5a43c807779371421132affb
#
_cell.length_a   1.000
_cell.length_b   1.000
_cell.length_c   1.000
_cell.angle_alpha   90.00
_cell.angle_beta   90.00
_cell.angle_gamma   90.00
#
_symmetry.space_group_name_H-M   'P 1'
#
loop_
_entity.id
_entity.type
_entity.pdbx_description
1 polymer ?
#
loop_
_entity_poly.entity_id
_entity_poly.type
_entity_poly.pdbx_seq_one_letter_code
_entity_poly.pdbx_strand_id
1 'polypeptide(L)'
;MNIYEKVQRVKQKLLETNIKKSGLNKYAGYNYYELSDFTPYIIKECNEIGLFTSISFNKEVATLRIINTEKPDEVLEYTSPMEDLELKGCNKVQALGGVETYSRRYLYMSAFDIIENDMFDAVENNNKKEAEKVIDNVKIEALKKAYENKQLTKEQFEKGISQWGYKEIEEIKEKDYMAIYQAICAS
;
A
#
# COMPACT_ATOMS: atom_id res chain seq x y z
N MET A 1 -17.67 6.86 32.72
CA MET A 1 -16.36 6.84 32.03
C MET A 1 -16.16 8.13 31.27
N ASN A 2 -14.94 8.67 31.23
CA ASN A 2 -14.62 9.83 30.37
C ASN A 2 -14.46 9.36 28.90
N ILE A 3 -14.41 10.31 27.97
CA ILE A 3 -14.34 10.01 26.54
C ILE A 3 -13.07 9.23 26.15
N TYR A 4 -11.93 9.51 26.80
CA TYR A 4 -10.66 8.82 26.50
C TYR A 4 -10.72 7.34 26.86
N GLU A 5 -11.28 7.02 28.04
CA GLU A 5 -11.49 5.63 28.47
C GLU A 5 -12.45 4.90 27.54
N LYS A 6 -13.52 5.56 27.09
CA LYS A 6 -14.49 4.99 26.16
C LYS A 6 -13.85 4.67 24.81
N VAL A 7 -13.12 5.62 24.22
CA VAL A 7 -12.43 5.42 22.93
C VAL A 7 -11.38 4.32 23.04
N GLN A 8 -10.61 4.29 24.15
CA GLN A 8 -9.61 3.24 24.37
C GLN A 8 -10.25 1.84 24.44
N ARG A 9 -11.44 1.70 25.01
CA ARG A 9 -12.16 0.43 24.99
C ARG A 9 -12.62 0.02 23.59
N VAL A 10 -13.08 0.97 22.79
CA VAL A 10 -13.42 0.69 21.38
C VAL A 10 -12.19 0.19 20.63
N LYS A 11 -11.04 0.87 20.77
CA LYS A 11 -9.77 0.45 20.16
C LYS A 11 -9.41 -0.98 20.56
N GLN A 12 -9.50 -1.31 21.86
CA GLN A 12 -9.22 -2.66 22.35
C GLN A 12 -10.17 -3.70 21.71
N LYS A 13 -11.44 -3.41 21.61
CA LYS A 13 -12.43 -4.31 20.96
C LYS A 13 -12.13 -4.53 19.47
N LEU A 14 -11.68 -3.49 18.77
CA LEU A 14 -11.30 -3.60 17.37
C LEU A 14 -10.05 -4.48 17.18
N LEU A 15 -9.08 -4.43 18.11
CA LEU A 15 -7.92 -5.32 18.10
C LEU A 15 -8.29 -6.79 18.30
N GLU A 16 -9.34 -7.06 19.10
CA GLU A 16 -9.86 -8.42 19.31
C GLU A 16 -10.68 -8.92 18.12
N THR A 17 -11.08 -8.03 17.21
CA THR A 17 -11.91 -8.33 16.05
C THR A 17 -11.05 -8.66 14.84
N ASN A 18 -11.29 -9.81 14.21
CA ASN A 18 -10.61 -10.19 12.99
C ASN A 18 -11.20 -9.47 11.76
N ILE A 19 -10.86 -8.20 11.59
CA ILE A 19 -11.30 -7.39 10.44
C ILE A 19 -10.47 -7.80 9.23
N LYS A 20 -11.14 -8.18 8.13
CA LYS A 20 -10.47 -8.59 6.88
C LYS A 20 -10.41 -7.42 5.91
N LYS A 21 -9.28 -7.29 5.22
CA LYS A 21 -9.09 -6.32 4.14
C LYS A 21 -9.80 -6.80 2.88
N SER A 22 -10.79 -6.07 2.38
CA SER A 22 -11.51 -6.37 1.14
C SER A 22 -10.98 -5.63 -0.07
N GLY A 23 -10.34 -4.48 0.12
CA GLY A 23 -9.75 -3.69 -0.94
C GLY A 23 -8.49 -4.35 -1.53
N LEU A 24 -8.33 -4.26 -2.84
CA LEU A 24 -7.14 -4.72 -3.57
C LEU A 24 -6.63 -3.61 -4.49
N ASN A 25 -5.45 -3.11 -4.22
CA ASN A 25 -4.72 -2.28 -5.17
C ASN A 25 -4.00 -3.19 -6.18
N LYS A 26 -4.62 -3.39 -7.34
CA LYS A 26 -4.08 -4.27 -8.41
C LYS A 26 -2.77 -3.75 -8.99
N TYR A 27 -2.53 -2.45 -8.96
CA TYR A 27 -1.32 -1.85 -9.51
C TYR A 27 -0.12 -2.07 -8.59
N ALA A 28 -0.29 -1.83 -7.29
CA ALA A 28 0.76 -1.99 -6.30
C ALA A 28 0.78 -3.39 -5.63
N GLY A 29 -0.23 -4.23 -5.89
CA GLY A 29 -0.26 -5.65 -5.47
C GLY A 29 -0.46 -5.86 -3.98
N TYR A 30 -1.16 -4.96 -3.26
CA TYR A 30 -1.43 -5.11 -1.83
C TYR A 30 -2.92 -4.97 -1.50
N ASN A 31 -3.33 -5.61 -0.40
CA ASN A 31 -4.68 -5.48 0.14
C ASN A 31 -4.74 -4.34 1.16
N TYR A 32 -5.84 -3.58 1.13
CA TYR A 32 -6.10 -2.49 2.06
C TYR A 32 -7.49 -2.59 2.66
N TYR A 33 -7.74 -1.85 3.76
CA TYR A 33 -9.06 -1.78 4.38
C TYR A 33 -9.94 -0.82 3.60
N GLU A 34 -11.09 -1.30 3.12
CA GLU A 34 -12.17 -0.44 2.69
C GLU A 34 -12.91 0.13 3.91
N LEU A 35 -13.57 1.27 3.73
CA LEU A 35 -14.37 1.90 4.78
C LEU A 35 -15.44 0.95 5.34
N SER A 36 -16.01 0.11 4.49
CA SER A 36 -17.00 -0.91 4.83
C SER A 36 -16.48 -2.04 5.72
N ASP A 37 -15.17 -2.27 5.74
CA ASP A 37 -14.60 -3.40 6.47
C ASP A 37 -14.61 -3.17 7.99
N PHE A 38 -14.41 -1.95 8.44
CA PHE A 38 -14.28 -1.61 9.86
C PHE A 38 -15.38 -0.70 10.41
N THR A 39 -16.03 0.12 9.57
CA THR A 39 -17.06 1.06 10.03
C THR A 39 -18.22 0.38 10.79
N PRO A 40 -18.75 -0.79 10.36
CA PRO A 40 -19.82 -1.47 11.12
C PRO A 40 -19.41 -1.84 12.53
N TYR A 41 -18.16 -2.29 12.72
CA TYR A 41 -17.63 -2.63 14.05
C TYR A 41 -17.46 -1.40 14.91
N ILE A 42 -16.92 -0.31 14.36
CA ILE A 42 -16.77 0.96 15.07
C ILE A 42 -18.12 1.48 15.54
N ILE A 43 -19.13 1.51 14.64
CA ILE A 43 -20.48 1.99 14.99
C ILE A 43 -21.07 1.14 16.11
N LYS A 44 -20.95 -0.18 16.03
CA LYS A 44 -21.45 -1.09 17.05
C LYS A 44 -20.81 -0.82 18.41
N GLU A 45 -19.48 -0.83 18.47
CA GLU A 45 -18.74 -0.67 19.73
C GLU A 45 -18.92 0.74 20.31
N CYS A 46 -18.96 1.77 19.46
CA CYS A 46 -19.26 3.14 19.90
C CYS A 46 -20.66 3.25 20.49
N ASN A 47 -21.67 2.65 19.85
CA ASN A 47 -23.04 2.66 20.35
C ASN A 47 -23.16 1.95 21.71
N GLU A 48 -22.49 0.80 21.89
CA GLU A 48 -22.52 0.04 23.13
C GLU A 48 -21.94 0.81 24.33
N ILE A 49 -20.97 1.71 24.09
CA ILE A 49 -20.29 2.46 25.16
C ILE A 49 -20.79 3.90 25.30
N GLY A 50 -21.76 4.32 24.51
CA GLY A 50 -22.30 5.66 24.52
C GLY A 50 -21.36 6.70 23.89
N LEU A 51 -20.82 6.40 22.72
CA LEU A 51 -20.09 7.32 21.86
C LEU A 51 -20.87 7.54 20.56
N PHE A 52 -20.87 8.77 20.08
CA PHE A 52 -21.42 9.16 18.79
C PHE A 52 -20.28 9.67 17.89
N THR A 53 -20.22 9.20 16.66
CA THR A 53 -19.26 9.68 15.66
C THR A 53 -19.97 10.54 14.62
N SER A 54 -19.42 11.70 14.32
CA SER A 54 -19.92 12.61 13.28
C SER A 54 -18.78 13.01 12.36
N ILE A 55 -19.03 12.98 11.05
CA ILE A 55 -18.06 13.45 10.07
C ILE A 55 -18.64 14.59 9.26
N SER A 56 -17.81 15.58 8.97
CA SER A 56 -18.13 16.71 8.12
C SER A 56 -16.96 17.03 7.20
N PHE A 57 -17.29 17.58 6.04
CA PHE A 57 -16.33 18.02 5.05
C PHE A 57 -16.57 19.49 4.74
N ASN A 58 -15.49 20.22 4.61
CA ASN A 58 -15.49 21.54 3.99
C ASN A 58 -14.41 21.55 2.89
N LYS A 59 -14.22 22.68 2.24
CA LYS A 59 -13.29 22.78 1.11
C LYS A 59 -11.83 22.51 1.47
N GLU A 60 -11.44 22.73 2.72
CA GLU A 60 -10.05 22.66 3.17
C GLU A 60 -9.78 21.47 4.08
N VAL A 61 -10.78 21.04 4.85
CA VAL A 61 -10.60 20.09 5.93
C VAL A 61 -11.78 19.12 6.05
N ALA A 62 -11.47 17.85 6.18
CA ALA A 62 -12.37 16.82 6.68
C ALA A 62 -12.22 16.71 8.19
N THR A 63 -13.33 16.59 8.92
CA THR A 63 -13.34 16.55 10.38
C THR A 63 -14.18 15.37 10.88
N LEU A 64 -13.58 14.51 11.71
CA LEU A 64 -14.26 13.48 12.46
C LEU A 64 -14.34 13.91 13.94
N ARG A 65 -15.55 13.93 14.49
CA ARG A 65 -15.80 14.15 15.91
C ARG A 65 -16.29 12.88 16.55
N ILE A 66 -15.73 12.58 17.73
CA ILE A 66 -16.21 11.52 18.63
C ILE A 66 -16.75 12.22 19.85
N ILE A 67 -18.01 12.02 20.16
CA ILE A 67 -18.74 12.75 21.20
C ILE A 67 -19.20 11.74 22.27
N ASN A 68 -18.96 12.02 23.53
CA ASN A 68 -19.53 11.25 24.65
C ASN A 68 -21.01 11.59 24.81
N THR A 69 -21.91 10.65 24.52
CA THR A 69 -23.35 10.90 24.57
C THR A 69 -23.90 11.18 25.98
N GLU A 70 -23.19 10.75 27.03
CA GLU A 70 -23.54 11.01 28.43
C GLU A 70 -23.04 12.40 28.88
N LYS A 71 -22.01 12.95 28.19
CA LYS A 71 -21.40 14.24 28.45
C LYS A 71 -21.03 14.90 27.11
N PRO A 72 -21.97 15.55 26.43
CA PRO A 72 -21.77 16.07 25.06
C PRO A 72 -20.71 17.15 24.92
N ASP A 73 -20.22 17.74 25.99
CA ASP A 73 -19.07 18.65 26.06
C ASP A 73 -17.72 17.91 25.97
N GLU A 74 -17.67 16.61 26.26
CA GLU A 74 -16.50 15.77 26.00
C GLU A 74 -16.46 15.36 24.53
N VAL A 75 -15.61 16.01 23.74
CA VAL A 75 -15.43 15.79 22.31
C VAL A 75 -13.97 15.57 21.97
N LEU A 76 -13.68 14.55 21.19
CA LEU A 76 -12.39 14.38 20.48
C LEU A 76 -12.58 14.74 19.01
N GLU A 77 -11.66 15.50 18.46
CA GLU A 77 -11.69 15.95 17.08
C GLU A 77 -10.42 15.51 16.35
N TYR A 78 -10.60 14.93 15.17
CA TYR A 78 -9.54 14.53 14.25
C TYR A 78 -9.77 15.23 12.92
N THR A 79 -8.72 15.79 12.34
CA THR A 79 -8.82 16.53 11.08
C THR A 79 -7.86 15.97 10.05
N SER A 80 -8.23 16.08 8.77
CA SER A 80 -7.39 15.77 7.63
C SER A 80 -7.53 16.88 6.59
N PRO A 81 -6.44 17.35 5.98
CA PRO A 81 -6.55 18.28 4.86
C PRO A 81 -7.32 17.64 3.70
N MET A 82 -8.06 18.46 2.97
CA MET A 82 -8.75 18.09 1.73
C MET A 82 -7.96 18.65 0.56
N GLU A 83 -7.63 17.80 -0.41
CA GLU A 83 -6.98 18.23 -1.64
C GLU A 83 -7.87 17.89 -2.85
N ASP A 84 -7.86 18.76 -3.83
CA ASP A 84 -8.55 18.50 -5.10
C ASP A 84 -7.85 17.36 -5.84
N LEU A 85 -8.60 16.32 -6.18
CA LEU A 85 -8.12 15.18 -6.96
C LEU A 85 -8.63 15.29 -8.40
N GLU A 86 -7.72 15.49 -9.35
CA GLU A 86 -8.03 15.35 -10.77
C GLU A 86 -7.88 13.89 -11.19
N LEU A 87 -9.00 13.18 -11.29
CA LEU A 87 -9.03 11.82 -11.83
C LEU A 87 -9.37 11.83 -13.31
N LYS A 88 -8.50 11.31 -14.16
CA LYS A 88 -8.77 11.12 -15.59
C LYS A 88 -10.01 10.24 -15.79
N GLY A 89 -10.99 10.77 -16.51
CA GLY A 89 -12.23 10.04 -16.82
C GLY A 89 -13.35 10.16 -15.78
N CYS A 90 -13.15 10.90 -14.68
CA CYS A 90 -14.18 11.19 -13.69
C CYS A 90 -14.68 12.62 -13.81
N ASN A 91 -15.99 12.82 -13.57
CA ASN A 91 -16.50 14.18 -13.41
C ASN A 91 -16.16 14.75 -12.02
N LYS A 92 -16.24 16.06 -11.83
CA LYS A 92 -15.87 16.73 -10.58
C LYS A 92 -16.63 16.23 -9.35
N VAL A 93 -17.89 15.83 -9.51
CA VAL A 93 -18.72 15.30 -8.40
C VAL A 93 -18.24 13.91 -7.97
N GLN A 94 -17.87 13.07 -8.93
CA GLN A 94 -17.30 11.75 -8.65
C GLN A 94 -15.91 11.86 -8.00
N ALA A 95 -15.08 12.80 -8.47
CA ALA A 95 -13.79 13.07 -7.86
C ALA A 95 -13.94 13.54 -6.41
N LEU A 96 -14.86 14.47 -6.13
CA LEU A 96 -15.17 14.93 -4.77
C LEU A 96 -15.61 13.75 -3.87
N GLY A 97 -16.57 12.94 -4.32
CA GLY A 97 -17.02 11.75 -3.55
C GLY A 97 -15.89 10.77 -3.26
N GLY A 98 -14.93 10.62 -4.19
CA GLY A 98 -13.72 9.84 -3.99
C GLY A 98 -12.83 10.42 -2.88
N VAL A 99 -12.57 11.73 -2.92
CA VAL A 99 -11.78 12.45 -1.90
C VAL A 99 -12.42 12.34 -0.52
N GLU A 100 -13.73 12.57 -0.39
CA GLU A 100 -14.47 12.47 0.85
C GLU A 100 -14.41 11.03 1.43
N THR A 101 -14.59 10.02 0.60
CA THR A 101 -14.49 8.61 1.02
C THR A 101 -13.10 8.27 1.51
N TYR A 102 -12.06 8.74 0.80
CA TYR A 102 -10.67 8.54 1.15
C TYR A 102 -10.33 9.22 2.49
N SER A 103 -10.64 10.50 2.64
CA SER A 103 -10.41 11.27 3.88
C SER A 103 -11.15 10.66 5.06
N ARG A 104 -12.41 10.25 4.87
CA ARG A 104 -13.20 9.56 5.88
C ARG A 104 -12.53 8.28 6.37
N ARG A 105 -12.02 7.45 5.45
CA ARG A 105 -11.32 6.21 5.79
C ARG A 105 -10.13 6.47 6.70
N TYR A 106 -9.25 7.40 6.33
CA TYR A 106 -8.06 7.72 7.11
C TYR A 106 -8.38 8.37 8.45
N LEU A 107 -9.41 9.21 8.53
CA LEU A 107 -9.85 9.79 9.79
C LEU A 107 -10.31 8.72 10.79
N TYR A 108 -11.12 7.76 10.34
CA TYR A 108 -11.54 6.65 11.19
C TYR A 108 -10.36 5.76 11.58
N MET A 109 -9.48 5.44 10.64
CA MET A 109 -8.28 4.62 10.92
C MET A 109 -7.39 5.30 11.96
N SER A 110 -7.12 6.61 11.81
CA SER A 110 -6.32 7.38 12.78
C SER A 110 -7.00 7.47 14.15
N ALA A 111 -8.32 7.71 14.19
CA ALA A 111 -9.04 7.87 15.45
C ALA A 111 -9.12 6.58 16.28
N PHE A 112 -9.14 5.43 15.60
CA PHE A 112 -9.30 4.13 16.25
C PHE A 112 -8.05 3.23 16.16
N ASP A 113 -6.88 3.79 15.78
CA ASP A 113 -5.59 3.10 15.64
C ASP A 113 -5.67 1.82 14.78
N ILE A 114 -6.44 1.87 13.68
CA ILE A 114 -6.48 0.80 12.69
C ILE A 114 -5.24 0.93 11.82
N ILE A 115 -4.29 -0.01 11.98
CA ILE A 115 -3.00 0.03 11.32
C ILE A 115 -3.08 -0.70 9.98
N GLU A 116 -2.61 -0.04 8.95
CA GLU A 116 -2.40 -0.61 7.63
C GLU A 116 -0.90 -0.65 7.33
N ASN A 117 -0.42 -1.77 6.74
CA ASN A 117 0.96 -1.83 6.30
C ASN A 117 1.18 -0.76 5.24
N ASP A 118 2.25 -0.01 5.37
CA ASP A 118 2.50 1.15 4.55
C ASP A 118 2.65 0.75 3.07
N MET A 119 2.13 1.60 2.18
CA MET A 119 2.22 1.43 0.73
C MET A 119 3.69 1.32 0.28
N PHE A 120 4.60 1.98 0.97
CA PHE A 120 6.04 1.93 0.70
C PHE A 120 6.63 0.54 0.94
N ASP A 121 6.25 -0.15 2.02
CA ASP A 121 6.68 -1.53 2.30
C ASP A 121 6.20 -2.52 1.23
N ALA A 122 4.99 -2.32 0.72
CA ALA A 122 4.43 -3.18 -0.33
C ALA A 122 5.14 -2.96 -1.68
N VAL A 123 5.46 -1.72 -2.04
CA VAL A 123 6.22 -1.38 -3.26
C VAL A 123 7.65 -1.91 -3.16
N GLU A 124 8.31 -1.74 -2.02
CA GLU A 124 9.67 -2.25 -1.80
C GLU A 124 9.72 -3.78 -1.85
N ASN A 125 8.74 -4.47 -1.25
CA ASN A 125 8.64 -5.93 -1.30
C ASN A 125 8.34 -6.46 -2.70
N ASN A 126 7.53 -5.76 -3.51
CA ASN A 126 7.28 -6.13 -4.89
C ASN A 126 8.51 -5.90 -5.76
N ASN A 127 9.22 -4.79 -5.59
CA ASN A 127 10.47 -4.52 -6.29
C ASN A 127 11.53 -5.57 -5.95
N LYS A 128 11.64 -5.97 -4.67
CA LYS A 128 12.53 -7.07 -4.24
C LYS A 128 12.13 -8.40 -4.88
N LYS A 129 10.84 -8.72 -4.93
CA LYS A 129 10.34 -9.95 -5.57
C LYS A 129 10.59 -9.96 -7.09
N GLU A 130 10.42 -8.83 -7.77
CA GLU A 130 10.72 -8.73 -9.19
C GLU A 130 12.22 -8.82 -9.46
N ALA A 131 13.04 -8.17 -8.65
CA ALA A 131 14.50 -8.24 -8.74
C ALA A 131 15.06 -9.66 -8.57
N GLU A 132 14.37 -10.51 -7.81
CA GLU A 132 14.75 -11.91 -7.57
C GLU A 132 14.17 -12.90 -8.59
N LYS A 133 13.29 -12.47 -9.51
CA LYS A 133 12.83 -13.31 -10.63
C LYS A 133 13.97 -13.55 -11.62
N VAL A 134 13.95 -14.70 -12.27
CA VAL A 134 14.83 -14.95 -13.41
C VAL A 134 14.37 -14.12 -14.61
N ILE A 135 15.33 -13.75 -15.46
CA ILE A 135 15.08 -12.97 -16.67
C ILE A 135 14.18 -13.72 -17.64
N ASP A 136 13.42 -12.99 -18.43
CA ASP A 136 12.55 -13.55 -19.46
C ASP A 136 13.32 -13.98 -20.74
N ASN A 137 12.64 -14.68 -21.62
CA ASN A 137 13.22 -15.17 -22.86
C ASN A 137 13.75 -14.04 -23.77
N VAL A 138 13.15 -12.85 -23.72
CA VAL A 138 13.60 -11.69 -24.52
C VAL A 138 14.98 -11.22 -24.05
N LYS A 139 15.19 -11.16 -22.74
CA LYS A 139 16.46 -10.80 -22.13
C LYS A 139 17.53 -11.87 -22.33
N ILE A 140 17.13 -13.17 -22.26
CA ILE A 140 18.02 -14.29 -22.58
C ILE A 140 18.52 -14.17 -24.01
N GLU A 141 17.65 -13.93 -24.98
CA GLU A 141 18.04 -13.77 -26.39
C GLU A 141 18.90 -12.49 -26.60
N ALA A 142 18.64 -11.41 -25.87
CA ALA A 142 19.47 -10.22 -25.92
C ALA A 142 20.88 -10.48 -25.41
N LEU A 143 21.05 -11.23 -24.32
CA LEU A 143 22.37 -11.62 -23.82
C LEU A 143 23.09 -12.56 -24.79
N LYS A 144 22.39 -13.53 -25.38
CA LYS A 144 22.97 -14.42 -26.41
C LYS A 144 23.52 -13.63 -27.58
N LYS A 145 22.73 -12.71 -28.14
CA LYS A 145 23.18 -11.83 -29.23
C LYS A 145 24.36 -10.95 -28.82
N ALA A 146 24.35 -10.45 -27.58
CA ALA A 146 25.43 -9.58 -27.09
C ALA A 146 26.77 -10.33 -27.03
N TYR A 147 26.81 -11.55 -26.45
CA TYR A 147 28.07 -12.29 -26.38
C TYR A 147 28.51 -12.85 -27.73
N GLU A 148 27.57 -13.26 -28.62
CA GLU A 148 27.88 -13.67 -29.98
C GLU A 148 28.49 -12.54 -30.82
N ASN A 149 27.95 -11.32 -30.72
CA ASN A 149 28.50 -10.14 -31.38
C ASN A 149 29.94 -9.81 -30.93
N LYS A 150 30.29 -10.20 -29.71
CA LYS A 150 31.66 -10.06 -29.17
C LYS A 150 32.53 -11.29 -29.45
N GLN A 151 32.05 -12.24 -30.26
CA GLN A 151 32.72 -13.49 -30.59
C GLN A 151 33.12 -14.34 -29.37
N LEU A 152 32.39 -14.19 -28.27
CA LEU A 152 32.55 -15.02 -27.08
C LEU A 152 31.87 -16.36 -27.28
N THR A 153 32.53 -17.45 -26.87
CA THR A 153 31.91 -18.76 -26.82
C THR A 153 30.93 -18.86 -25.61
N LYS A 154 30.01 -19.82 -25.70
CA LYS A 154 29.08 -20.09 -24.57
C LYS A 154 29.86 -20.35 -23.26
N GLU A 155 30.94 -21.12 -23.31
CA GLU A 155 31.79 -21.45 -22.16
C GLU A 155 32.45 -20.21 -21.56
N GLN A 156 32.93 -19.29 -22.41
CA GLN A 156 33.52 -18.03 -21.96
C GLN A 156 32.49 -17.14 -21.30
N PHE A 157 31.25 -17.10 -21.84
CA PHE A 157 30.16 -16.36 -21.25
C PHE A 157 29.75 -16.95 -19.87
N GLU A 158 29.54 -18.28 -19.79
CA GLU A 158 29.21 -18.98 -18.53
C GLU A 158 30.29 -18.78 -17.46
N LYS A 159 31.54 -18.83 -17.85
CA LYS A 159 32.65 -18.49 -16.95
C LYS A 159 32.61 -17.01 -16.49
N GLY A 160 32.21 -16.10 -17.38
CA GLY A 160 32.02 -14.70 -17.06
C GLY A 160 30.91 -14.47 -16.03
N ILE A 161 29.74 -15.06 -16.22
CA ILE A 161 28.60 -14.89 -15.29
C ILE A 161 28.80 -15.62 -13.94
N SER A 162 29.73 -16.55 -13.84
CA SER A 162 30.03 -17.24 -12.58
C SER A 162 30.47 -16.28 -11.46
N GLN A 163 31.04 -15.12 -11.81
CA GLN A 163 31.38 -14.10 -10.81
C GLN A 163 30.15 -13.44 -10.15
N TRP A 164 28.96 -13.54 -10.78
CA TRP A 164 27.66 -13.16 -10.18
C TRP A 164 26.95 -14.34 -9.51
N GLY A 165 27.58 -15.53 -9.51
CA GLY A 165 27.03 -16.74 -8.87
C GLY A 165 26.11 -17.57 -9.75
N TYR A 166 26.05 -17.29 -11.07
CA TYR A 166 25.20 -18.02 -12.03
C TYR A 166 26.03 -19.05 -12.79
N LYS A 167 25.43 -20.20 -13.11
CA LYS A 167 26.04 -21.26 -13.92
C LYS A 167 25.52 -21.22 -15.36
N GLU A 168 24.25 -20.93 -15.52
CA GLU A 168 23.55 -20.89 -16.80
C GLU A 168 22.84 -19.54 -16.99
N ILE A 169 22.63 -19.14 -18.25
CA ILE A 169 21.99 -17.88 -18.62
C ILE A 169 20.54 -17.80 -18.10
N GLU A 170 19.87 -18.92 -18.01
CA GLU A 170 18.49 -19.05 -17.55
C GLU A 170 18.33 -18.83 -16.03
N GLU A 171 19.44 -18.84 -15.27
CA GLU A 171 19.44 -18.58 -13.82
C GLU A 171 19.58 -17.12 -13.47
N ILE A 172 19.96 -16.27 -14.44
CA ILE A 172 20.25 -14.84 -14.21
C ILE A 172 18.98 -14.15 -13.70
N LYS A 173 19.13 -13.38 -12.63
CA LYS A 173 18.04 -12.64 -12.03
C LYS A 173 17.94 -11.22 -12.63
N GLU A 174 16.74 -10.67 -12.58
CA GLU A 174 16.42 -9.32 -13.08
C GLU A 174 17.37 -8.25 -12.54
N LYS A 175 17.72 -8.33 -11.26
CA LYS A 175 18.61 -7.35 -10.59
C LYS A 175 20.00 -7.30 -11.20
N ASP A 176 20.50 -8.39 -11.77
CA ASP A 176 21.88 -8.51 -12.25
C ASP A 176 21.97 -8.40 -13.78
N TYR A 177 20.81 -8.47 -14.48
CA TYR A 177 20.76 -8.47 -15.95
C TYR A 177 21.52 -7.29 -16.58
N MET A 178 21.24 -6.06 -16.13
CA MET A 178 21.85 -4.86 -16.74
C MET A 178 23.36 -4.80 -16.49
N ALA A 179 23.83 -5.21 -15.32
CA ALA A 179 25.26 -5.24 -15.00
C ALA A 179 26.00 -6.25 -15.87
N ILE A 180 25.42 -7.45 -16.05
CA ILE A 180 25.96 -8.51 -16.91
C ILE A 180 25.96 -8.05 -18.38
N TYR A 181 24.85 -7.48 -18.86
CA TYR A 181 24.75 -6.97 -20.23
C TYR A 181 25.81 -5.89 -20.52
N GLN A 182 25.99 -4.93 -19.61
CA GLN A 182 27.01 -3.90 -19.72
C GLN A 182 28.44 -4.46 -19.70
N ALA A 183 28.71 -5.45 -18.84
CA ALA A 183 30.00 -6.11 -18.78
C ALA A 183 30.36 -6.80 -20.11
N ILE A 184 29.39 -7.47 -20.75
CA ILE A 184 29.58 -8.06 -22.07
C ILE A 184 29.87 -6.97 -23.13
N CYS A 185 29.11 -5.88 -23.12
CA CYS A 185 29.28 -4.81 -24.09
C CYS A 185 30.62 -4.06 -23.94
N ALA A 186 31.21 -4.05 -22.75
CA ALA A 186 32.47 -3.41 -22.44
C ALA A 186 33.71 -4.31 -22.77
N SER A 187 33.51 -5.61 -22.89
CA SER A 187 34.54 -6.60 -23.31
C SER A 187 34.79 -6.55 -24.81
#